data_107c7825a60e0a2697b8d57a756c03cb
#
_entry.id   107c7825a60e0a2697b8d57a756c03cb
#
_cell.length_a   1.000
_cell.length_b   1.000
_cell.length_c   1.000
_cell.angle_alpha   90.00
_cell.angle_beta   90.00
_cell.angle_gamma   90.00
#
_symmetry.space_group_name_H-M   'P 1'
#
loop_
_entity.id
_entity.type
_entity.pdbx_description
1 polymer ?
#
loop_
_entity_poly.entity_id
_entity_poly.type
_entity_poly.pdbx_seq_one_letter_code
_entity_poly.pdbx_strand_id
1 'polypeptide(L)'
;SEGPVVPLTIALPDAAGAEILFKRIQSDLRRVGLNARKVSLDQDADVELLDQIAPYDSAQWFLKQFTCAQTSVCLNDADAKIAEADAATNLEIKARLYAQVEIMLVDHYNFIPIAVPIRWSIARQGQRGFAVNPRGWHPLNPLVGIPIS
;
A
#
# COMPACT_ATOMS: atom_id res chain seq x y z
N SER A 1 -18.45 -29.79 -14.00
CA SER A 1 -18.62 -29.91 -12.55
C SER A 1 -17.95 -28.70 -11.94
N GLU A 2 -18.76 -27.77 -11.40
CA GLU A 2 -18.22 -26.68 -10.59
C GLU A 2 -17.61 -27.31 -9.32
N GLY A 3 -16.32 -27.05 -9.12
CA GLY A 3 -15.63 -27.45 -7.90
C GLY A 3 -16.19 -26.71 -6.66
N PRO A 4 -15.82 -27.11 -5.45
CA PRO A 4 -16.27 -26.43 -4.23
C PRO A 4 -15.85 -24.97 -4.26
N VAL A 5 -16.81 -24.07 -4.03
CA VAL A 5 -16.56 -22.64 -3.92
C VAL A 5 -15.87 -22.35 -2.58
N VAL A 6 -14.67 -21.77 -2.60
CA VAL A 6 -13.90 -21.43 -1.40
C VAL A 6 -14.31 -20.03 -0.92
N PRO A 7 -14.78 -19.89 0.34
CA PRO A 7 -15.07 -18.59 0.91
C PRO A 7 -13.79 -17.79 1.16
N LEU A 8 -13.84 -16.47 0.98
CA LEU A 8 -12.75 -15.54 1.25
C LEU A 8 -13.32 -14.27 1.88
N THR A 9 -12.70 -13.75 2.92
CA THR A 9 -13.04 -12.48 3.53
C THR A 9 -12.06 -11.39 3.12
N ILE A 10 -12.56 -10.22 2.72
CA ILE A 10 -11.74 -9.06 2.36
C ILE A 10 -12.14 -7.88 3.21
N ALA A 11 -11.22 -7.40 4.03
CA ALA A 11 -11.41 -6.17 4.80
C ALA A 11 -11.15 -4.95 3.91
N LEU A 12 -12.08 -3.99 3.93
CA LEU A 12 -11.98 -2.75 3.16
C LEU A 12 -12.28 -1.54 4.04
N PRO A 13 -11.58 -0.41 3.79
CA PRO A 13 -11.93 0.85 4.42
C PRO A 13 -13.32 1.31 3.98
N ASP A 14 -13.99 2.05 4.85
CA ASP A 14 -15.23 2.75 4.48
C ASP A 14 -14.87 4.05 3.73
N ALA A 15 -14.57 3.91 2.45
CA ALA A 15 -14.10 4.99 1.58
C ALA A 15 -14.84 4.98 0.24
N ALA A 16 -14.97 6.17 -0.33
CA ALA A 16 -15.55 6.33 -1.65
C ALA A 16 -14.72 5.53 -2.69
N GLY A 17 -15.40 4.69 -3.45
CA GLY A 17 -14.76 3.83 -4.45
C GLY A 17 -14.37 2.44 -3.94
N ALA A 18 -14.23 2.20 -2.65
CA ALA A 18 -13.90 0.88 -2.09
C ALA A 18 -14.94 -0.17 -2.48
N GLU A 19 -16.22 0.18 -2.48
CA GLU A 19 -17.31 -0.72 -2.90
C GLU A 19 -17.23 -1.08 -4.39
N ILE A 20 -16.86 -0.14 -5.24
CA ILE A 20 -16.68 -0.37 -6.68
C ILE A 20 -15.52 -1.33 -6.90
N LEU A 21 -14.39 -1.08 -6.24
CA LEU A 21 -13.21 -1.93 -6.29
C LEU A 21 -13.52 -3.34 -5.79
N PHE A 22 -14.22 -3.45 -4.64
CA PHE A 22 -14.62 -4.75 -4.09
C PHE A 22 -15.47 -5.56 -5.08
N LYS A 23 -16.49 -4.94 -5.68
CA LYS A 23 -17.36 -5.62 -6.66
C LYS A 23 -16.55 -6.14 -7.85
N ARG A 24 -15.54 -5.39 -8.28
CA ARG A 24 -14.67 -5.82 -9.36
C ARG A 24 -13.81 -7.02 -8.94
N ILE A 25 -13.14 -6.93 -7.80
CA ILE A 25 -12.35 -8.02 -7.24
C ILE A 25 -13.22 -9.26 -7.02
N GLN A 26 -14.39 -9.11 -6.42
CA GLN A 26 -15.34 -10.20 -6.18
C GLN A 26 -15.74 -10.90 -7.51
N SER A 27 -15.99 -10.12 -8.56
CA SER A 27 -16.34 -10.66 -9.88
C SER A 27 -15.19 -11.49 -10.47
N ASP A 28 -13.96 -11.01 -10.33
CA ASP A 28 -12.79 -11.69 -10.88
C ASP A 28 -12.46 -12.95 -10.07
N LEU A 29 -12.57 -12.92 -8.73
CA LEU A 29 -12.37 -14.06 -7.84
C LEU A 29 -13.39 -15.19 -8.08
N ARG A 30 -14.65 -14.85 -8.36
CA ARG A 30 -15.68 -15.86 -8.72
C ARG A 30 -15.29 -16.69 -9.94
N ARG A 31 -14.57 -16.10 -10.88
CA ARG A 31 -14.12 -16.80 -12.12
C ARG A 31 -13.12 -17.92 -11.83
N VAL A 32 -12.42 -17.83 -10.69
CA VAL A 32 -11.45 -18.84 -10.23
C VAL A 32 -11.97 -19.67 -9.04
N GLY A 33 -13.29 -19.62 -8.76
CA GLY A 33 -13.92 -20.45 -7.74
C GLY A 33 -13.84 -19.89 -6.32
N LEU A 34 -13.46 -18.62 -6.14
CA LEU A 34 -13.43 -17.95 -4.84
C LEU A 34 -14.68 -17.09 -4.64
N ASN A 35 -15.29 -17.18 -3.45
CA ASN A 35 -16.45 -16.37 -3.08
C ASN A 35 -16.08 -15.34 -2.02
N ALA A 36 -15.71 -14.15 -2.46
CA ALA A 36 -15.31 -13.06 -1.58
C ALA A 36 -16.50 -12.41 -0.88
N ARG A 37 -16.36 -12.18 0.42
CA ARG A 37 -17.26 -11.41 1.26
C ARG A 37 -16.52 -10.21 1.86
N LYS A 38 -17.14 -9.05 1.80
CA LYS A 38 -16.62 -7.82 2.41
C LYS A 38 -16.82 -7.88 3.93
N VAL A 39 -15.80 -7.45 4.65
CA VAL A 39 -15.82 -7.17 6.09
C VAL A 39 -15.22 -5.80 6.36
N SER A 40 -15.41 -5.24 7.54
CA SER A 40 -14.77 -3.98 7.91
C SER A 40 -13.34 -4.19 8.43
N LEU A 41 -12.51 -3.12 8.46
CA LEU A 41 -11.09 -3.21 8.83
C LEU A 41 -10.83 -3.58 10.30
N ASP A 42 -11.84 -3.50 11.16
CA ASP A 42 -11.79 -3.92 12.56
C ASP A 42 -12.09 -5.41 12.76
N GLN A 43 -12.41 -6.12 11.70
CA GLN A 43 -12.68 -7.55 11.71
C GLN A 43 -11.51 -8.34 11.14
N ASP A 44 -11.31 -9.54 11.68
CA ASP A 44 -10.35 -10.49 11.13
C ASP A 44 -10.73 -10.92 9.71
N ALA A 45 -9.79 -10.89 8.78
CA ALA A 45 -10.01 -11.15 7.37
C ALA A 45 -8.85 -11.90 6.74
N ASP A 46 -9.14 -12.67 5.68
CA ASP A 46 -8.11 -13.39 4.92
C ASP A 46 -7.24 -12.43 4.09
N VAL A 47 -7.83 -11.31 3.65
CA VAL A 47 -7.16 -10.26 2.86
C VAL A 47 -7.60 -8.89 3.34
N GLU A 48 -6.68 -7.95 3.40
CA GLU A 48 -6.96 -6.56 3.75
C GLU A 48 -6.56 -5.63 2.59
N LEU A 49 -7.47 -4.70 2.24
CA LEU A 49 -7.16 -3.64 1.28
C LEU A 49 -6.50 -2.46 1.99
N LEU A 50 -5.23 -2.25 1.73
CA LEU A 50 -4.45 -1.13 2.24
C LEU A 50 -4.41 0.01 1.22
N ASP A 51 -4.90 1.19 1.60
CA ASP A 51 -4.73 2.44 0.87
C ASP A 51 -3.98 3.42 1.77
N GLN A 52 -2.68 3.55 1.55
CA GLN A 52 -1.80 4.35 2.39
C GLN A 52 -1.02 5.37 1.58
N ILE A 53 -0.83 6.55 2.16
CA ILE A 53 0.04 7.58 1.61
C ILE A 53 1.34 7.58 2.40
N ALA A 54 2.46 7.31 1.72
CA ALA A 54 3.77 7.42 2.34
C ALA A 54 4.02 8.89 2.75
N PRO A 55 4.51 9.15 3.97
CA PRO A 55 4.83 10.51 4.42
C PRO A 55 6.05 11.08 3.68
N TYR A 56 6.87 10.23 3.08
CA TYR A 56 8.03 10.59 2.26
C TYR A 56 8.27 9.53 1.19
N ASP A 57 9.03 9.89 0.17
CA ASP A 57 9.35 9.03 -0.96
C ASP A 57 10.45 8.03 -0.59
N SER A 58 10.05 6.88 -0.09
CA SER A 58 11.00 5.84 0.34
C SER A 58 10.40 4.44 0.22
N ALA A 59 11.09 3.57 -0.53
CA ALA A 59 10.78 2.14 -0.54
C ALA A 59 10.82 1.53 0.86
N GLN A 60 11.75 1.97 1.72
CA GLN A 60 11.86 1.54 3.11
C GLN A 60 10.55 1.65 3.87
N TRP A 61 9.83 2.78 3.72
CA TRP A 61 8.58 3.00 4.44
C TRP A 61 7.53 1.97 4.07
N PHE A 62 7.38 1.67 2.77
CA PHE A 62 6.43 0.66 2.31
C PHE A 62 6.84 -0.75 2.74
N LEU A 63 8.10 -1.13 2.57
CA LEU A 63 8.58 -2.48 2.88
C LEU A 63 8.51 -2.78 4.37
N LYS A 64 8.71 -1.79 5.24
CA LYS A 64 8.57 -1.97 6.69
C LYS A 64 7.15 -2.31 7.16
N GLN A 65 6.12 -2.06 6.34
CA GLN A 65 4.75 -2.49 6.66
C GLN A 65 4.61 -4.03 6.67
N PHE A 66 5.51 -4.75 5.99
CA PHE A 66 5.48 -6.20 5.86
C PHE A 66 6.48 -6.93 6.75
N THR A 67 7.11 -6.22 7.71
CA THR A 67 8.00 -6.85 8.69
C THR A 67 7.23 -7.65 9.72
N CYS A 68 7.88 -8.65 10.32
CA CYS A 68 7.29 -9.50 11.36
C CYS A 68 6.94 -8.72 12.66
N ALA A 69 7.44 -7.50 12.78
CA ALA A 69 7.02 -6.58 13.83
C ALA A 69 5.67 -5.90 13.55
N GLN A 70 5.22 -5.86 12.29
CA GLN A 70 4.00 -5.17 11.86
C GLN A 70 2.87 -6.11 11.45
N THR A 71 3.20 -7.30 10.94
CA THR A 71 2.20 -8.27 10.45
C THR A 71 2.57 -9.69 10.82
N SER A 72 1.57 -10.55 10.99
CA SER A 72 1.75 -11.98 11.21
C SER A 72 2.12 -12.73 9.93
N VAL A 73 1.79 -12.17 8.76
CA VAL A 73 2.16 -12.71 7.44
C VAL A 73 3.44 -12.03 7.00
N CYS A 74 4.58 -12.54 7.45
CA CYS A 74 5.90 -11.95 7.22
C CYS A 74 6.94 -12.99 6.83
N LEU A 75 8.13 -12.51 6.39
CA LEU A 75 9.28 -13.33 6.04
C LEU A 75 10.50 -12.86 6.84
N ASN A 76 11.06 -13.74 7.67
CA ASN A 76 12.28 -13.44 8.45
C ASN A 76 13.46 -13.06 7.53
N ASP A 77 13.59 -13.70 6.37
CA ASP A 77 14.65 -13.39 5.42
C ASP A 77 14.48 -12.01 4.80
N ALA A 78 13.24 -11.55 4.58
CA ALA A 78 12.95 -10.19 4.16
C ALA A 78 13.31 -9.17 5.24
N ASP A 79 13.00 -9.45 6.52
CA ASP A 79 13.37 -8.61 7.65
C ASP A 79 14.89 -8.47 7.76
N ALA A 80 15.63 -9.58 7.66
CA ALA A 80 17.10 -9.56 7.67
C ALA A 80 17.65 -8.72 6.49
N LYS A 81 17.05 -8.82 5.32
CA LYS A 81 17.44 -8.04 4.14
C LYS A 81 17.11 -6.55 4.27
N ILE A 82 16.00 -6.20 4.91
CA ILE A 82 15.66 -4.81 5.27
C ILE A 82 16.71 -4.24 6.22
N ALA A 83 17.11 -5.00 7.24
CA ALA A 83 18.13 -4.57 8.19
C ALA A 83 19.49 -4.35 7.49
N GLU A 84 19.87 -5.23 6.55
CA GLU A 84 21.06 -5.07 5.71
C GLU A 84 20.98 -3.78 4.87
N ALA A 85 19.84 -3.52 4.25
CA ALA A 85 19.59 -2.31 3.48
C ALA A 85 19.67 -1.05 4.35
N ASP A 86 19.11 -1.08 5.56
CA ASP A 86 19.13 0.04 6.50
C ASP A 86 20.56 0.38 6.93
N ALA A 87 21.42 -0.61 7.13
CA ALA A 87 22.81 -0.45 7.48
C ALA A 87 23.71 0.02 6.32
N ALA A 88 23.27 -0.14 5.07
CA ALA A 88 24.05 0.23 3.89
C ALA A 88 24.20 1.76 3.78
N THR A 89 25.43 2.24 3.66
CA THR A 89 25.77 3.67 3.46
C THR A 89 25.75 4.08 1.99
N ASN A 90 25.97 3.13 1.08
CA ASN A 90 25.92 3.36 -0.36
C ASN A 90 24.47 3.28 -0.85
N LEU A 91 23.97 4.36 -1.48
CA LEU A 91 22.58 4.46 -1.95
C LEU A 91 22.22 3.43 -3.02
N GLU A 92 23.15 3.09 -3.90
CA GLU A 92 22.92 2.10 -4.96
C GLU A 92 22.77 0.69 -4.36
N ILE A 93 23.63 0.34 -3.40
CA ILE A 93 23.53 -0.92 -2.66
C ILE A 93 22.23 -0.99 -1.91
N LYS A 94 21.87 0.08 -1.19
CA LYS A 94 20.61 0.19 -0.45
C LYS A 94 19.39 -0.02 -1.35
N ALA A 95 19.35 0.67 -2.51
CA ALA A 95 18.25 0.53 -3.47
C ALA A 95 18.13 -0.90 -4.01
N ARG A 96 19.26 -1.54 -4.33
CA ARG A 96 19.29 -2.94 -4.79
C ARG A 96 18.78 -3.91 -3.73
N LEU A 97 19.15 -3.71 -2.47
CA LEU A 97 18.70 -4.55 -1.36
C LEU A 97 17.18 -4.42 -1.16
N TYR A 98 16.64 -3.20 -1.19
CA TYR A 98 15.19 -3.01 -1.12
C TYR A 98 14.45 -3.62 -2.31
N ALA A 99 14.99 -3.54 -3.52
CA ALA A 99 14.40 -4.21 -4.67
C ALA A 99 14.37 -5.74 -4.51
N GLN A 100 15.39 -6.32 -3.88
CA GLN A 100 15.39 -7.75 -3.55
C GLN A 100 14.30 -8.09 -2.52
N VAL A 101 14.10 -7.26 -1.50
CA VAL A 101 13.01 -7.44 -0.52
C VAL A 101 11.65 -7.41 -1.21
N GLU A 102 11.42 -6.45 -2.10
CA GLU A 102 10.17 -6.35 -2.87
C GLU A 102 9.89 -7.64 -3.64
N ILE A 103 10.89 -8.16 -4.36
CA ILE A 103 10.77 -9.43 -5.10
C ILE A 103 10.43 -10.58 -4.14
N MET A 104 11.12 -10.70 -3.00
CA MET A 104 10.84 -11.75 -2.02
C MET A 104 9.41 -11.69 -1.51
N LEU A 105 8.90 -10.51 -1.18
CA LEU A 105 7.54 -10.33 -0.68
C LEU A 105 6.47 -10.63 -1.76
N VAL A 106 6.72 -10.25 -3.01
CA VAL A 106 5.83 -10.54 -4.14
C VAL A 106 5.80 -12.04 -4.44
N ASP A 107 6.96 -12.69 -4.48
CA ASP A 107 7.07 -14.12 -4.77
C ASP A 107 6.40 -15.01 -3.70
N HIS A 108 6.31 -14.51 -2.47
CA HIS A 108 5.62 -15.19 -1.36
C HIS A 108 4.17 -14.68 -1.15
N TYR A 109 3.67 -13.86 -2.08
CA TYR A 109 2.28 -13.34 -2.03
C TYR A 109 1.93 -12.59 -0.74
N ASN A 110 2.90 -11.94 -0.10
CA ASN A 110 2.67 -11.12 1.09
C ASN A 110 1.80 -9.90 0.78
N PHE A 111 1.83 -9.42 -0.46
CA PHE A 111 0.93 -8.39 -0.96
C PHE A 111 0.67 -8.53 -2.45
N ILE A 112 -0.46 -7.98 -2.88
CA ILE A 112 -0.86 -7.92 -4.30
C ILE A 112 -0.98 -6.44 -4.67
N PRO A 113 -0.06 -5.89 -5.49
CA PRO A 113 -0.16 -4.51 -5.94
C PRO A 113 -1.35 -4.36 -6.89
N ILE A 114 -2.28 -3.46 -6.56
CA ILE A 114 -3.49 -3.23 -7.36
C ILE A 114 -3.32 -2.00 -8.25
N ALA A 115 -3.06 -0.84 -7.66
CA ALA A 115 -2.95 0.41 -8.37
C ALA A 115 -2.31 1.51 -7.48
N VAL A 116 -1.80 2.54 -8.14
CA VAL A 116 -1.49 3.82 -7.49
C VAL A 116 -2.70 4.72 -7.67
N PRO A 117 -3.44 5.07 -6.61
CA PRO A 117 -4.64 5.89 -6.74
C PRO A 117 -4.27 7.31 -7.20
N ILE A 118 -5.09 7.87 -8.10
CA ILE A 118 -4.97 9.27 -8.48
C ILE A 118 -5.56 10.11 -7.35
N ARG A 119 -4.75 11.00 -6.81
CA ARG A 119 -5.19 11.93 -5.76
C ARG A 119 -5.42 13.30 -6.36
N TRP A 120 -6.56 13.89 -6.04
CA TRP A 120 -6.99 15.18 -6.55
C TRP A 120 -6.89 16.22 -5.45
N SER A 121 -6.37 17.38 -5.79
CA SER A 121 -6.39 18.56 -4.94
C SER A 121 -7.05 19.71 -5.70
N ILE A 122 -8.01 20.37 -5.06
CA ILE A 122 -8.68 21.54 -5.60
C ILE A 122 -8.16 22.74 -4.84
N ALA A 123 -7.51 23.65 -5.56
CA ALA A 123 -7.04 24.91 -5.00
C ALA A 123 -7.70 26.09 -5.74
N ARG A 124 -7.94 27.17 -4.99
CA ARG A 124 -8.45 28.42 -5.59
C ARG A 124 -7.41 28.98 -6.56
N GLN A 125 -7.86 29.46 -7.70
CA GLN A 125 -6.98 30.12 -8.66
C GLN A 125 -6.20 31.26 -7.99
N GLY A 126 -4.88 31.29 -8.20
CA GLY A 126 -3.99 32.27 -7.59
C GLY A 126 -3.58 31.99 -6.15
N GLN A 127 -3.93 30.82 -5.59
CA GLN A 127 -3.45 30.40 -4.27
C GLN A 127 -1.94 30.28 -4.26
N ARG A 128 -1.27 31.10 -3.45
CA ARG A 128 0.19 31.03 -3.27
C ARG A 128 0.56 29.80 -2.45
N GLY A 129 1.74 29.23 -2.72
CA GLY A 129 2.26 28.09 -1.97
C GLY A 129 1.69 26.73 -2.39
N PHE A 130 0.70 26.69 -3.30
CA PHE A 130 0.25 25.44 -3.89
C PHE A 130 1.10 25.09 -5.10
N ALA A 131 1.78 23.95 -5.05
CA ALA A 131 2.56 23.41 -6.16
C ALA A 131 2.04 22.05 -6.56
N VAL A 132 1.89 21.83 -7.86
CA VAL A 132 1.57 20.50 -8.39
C VAL A 132 2.76 19.59 -8.17
N ASN A 133 2.51 18.41 -7.59
CA ASN A 133 3.53 17.39 -7.47
C ASN A 133 2.96 16.00 -7.76
N PRO A 134 3.75 15.09 -8.37
CA PRO A 134 3.27 13.78 -8.82
C PRO A 134 2.92 12.83 -7.65
N ARG A 135 3.35 13.14 -6.42
CA ARG A 135 3.13 12.31 -5.24
C ARG A 135 1.87 12.68 -4.45
N GLY A 136 1.19 13.78 -4.83
CA GLY A 136 -0.02 14.25 -4.15
C GLY A 136 0.20 14.72 -2.71
N TRP A 137 1.44 14.97 -2.32
CA TRP A 137 1.77 15.47 -1.00
C TRP A 137 1.83 17.00 -1.02
N HIS A 138 0.94 17.65 -0.29
CA HIS A 138 0.84 19.10 -0.22
C HIS A 138 1.00 19.56 1.22
N PRO A 139 2.21 19.99 1.64
CA PRO A 139 2.39 20.58 2.95
C PRO A 139 1.57 21.86 3.07
N LEU A 140 0.80 21.98 4.15
CA LEU A 140 -0.09 23.12 4.35
C LEU A 140 0.64 24.41 4.73
N ASN A 141 1.87 24.33 5.27
CA ASN A 141 2.64 25.46 5.75
C ASN A 141 2.82 26.58 4.70
N PRO A 142 3.15 26.29 3.42
CA PRO A 142 3.22 27.33 2.39
C PRO A 142 1.89 28.00 2.10
N LEU A 143 0.77 27.31 2.33
CA LEU A 143 -0.58 27.83 2.10
C LEU A 143 -1.00 28.86 3.13
N VAL A 144 -0.46 28.77 4.35
CA VAL A 144 -0.74 29.72 5.45
C VAL A 144 0.35 30.78 5.63
N GLY A 145 1.34 30.84 4.70
CA GLY A 145 2.40 31.84 4.73
C GLY A 145 3.45 31.62 5.83
N ILE A 146 3.50 30.43 6.43
CA ILE A 146 4.53 30.09 7.42
C ILE A 146 5.78 29.60 6.68
N PRO A 147 6.96 30.23 6.84
CA PRO A 147 8.18 29.76 6.23
C PRO A 147 8.53 28.36 6.74
N ILE A 148 8.91 27.47 5.84
CA ILE A 148 9.46 26.17 6.21
C ILE A 148 10.91 26.41 6.62
N SER A 149 11.24 26.21 7.88
CA SER A 149 12.61 26.28 8.41
C SER A 149 13.38 25.00 8.11
#